data_d1aa6e77ff4c7ce643f895322f40e768
#
_entry.id   d1aa6e77ff4c7ce643f895322f40e768
#
_cell.length_a   1.000
_cell.length_b   1.000
_cell.length_c   1.000
_cell.angle_alpha   90.00
_cell.angle_beta   90.00
_cell.angle_gamma   90.00
#
_symmetry.space_group_name_H-M   'P 1'
#
loop_
_entity.id
_entity.type
_entity.pdbx_description
1 polymer ?
#
loop_
_entity_poly.entity_id
_entity_poly.type
_entity_poly.pdbx_seq_one_letter_code
_entity_poly.pdbx_strand_id
1 'polypeptide(L)'
;MRATRKLWAFLRPYWHWALLAPLFMVVEVSMDLLQPWLMERIIDDGVATGDLNLVLRTGAIMIGVAVIGMIGGVGCTIFAVLASQGMGADVRHALYAKIQTLSFPNLDALDTGALITRLTDDVGQVQELVLMA
;
A
#
# COMPACT_ATOMS: atom_id res chain seq x y z
N MET A 1 11.09 -19.05 -10.85
CA MET A 1 9.80 -19.02 -11.60
C MET A 1 8.64 -19.82 -10.95
N ARG A 2 8.85 -20.95 -10.26
CA ARG A 2 7.74 -21.68 -9.59
C ARG A 2 7.26 -21.03 -8.27
N ALA A 3 8.13 -20.34 -7.56
CA ALA A 3 7.81 -19.66 -6.29
C ALA A 3 6.93 -18.42 -6.50
N THR A 4 7.27 -17.56 -7.46
CA THR A 4 6.49 -16.35 -7.80
C THR A 4 5.07 -16.69 -8.26
N ARG A 5 4.88 -17.78 -9.02
CA ARG A 5 3.56 -18.25 -9.46
C ARG A 5 2.69 -18.78 -8.30
N LYS A 6 3.32 -19.30 -7.24
CA LYS A 6 2.60 -19.72 -6.02
C LYS A 6 2.17 -18.52 -5.18
N LEU A 7 3.05 -17.52 -5.02
CA LEU A 7 2.72 -16.28 -4.31
C LEU A 7 1.59 -15.51 -5.00
N TRP A 8 1.60 -15.48 -6.34
CA TRP A 8 0.51 -14.89 -7.12
C TRP A 8 -0.86 -15.56 -6.85
N ALA A 9 -0.89 -16.86 -6.59
CA ALA A 9 -2.12 -17.57 -6.25
C ALA A 9 -2.71 -17.10 -4.90
N PHE A 10 -1.87 -16.72 -3.94
CA PHE A 10 -2.30 -16.15 -2.65
C PHE A 10 -2.70 -14.67 -2.75
N LEU A 11 -2.15 -13.92 -3.71
CA LEU A 11 -2.55 -12.54 -3.95
C LEU A 11 -3.89 -12.45 -4.71
N ARG A 12 -4.23 -13.48 -5.48
CA ARG A 12 -5.44 -13.51 -6.33
C ARG A 12 -6.75 -13.21 -5.59
N PRO A 13 -7.03 -13.66 -4.37
CA PRO A 13 -8.23 -13.27 -3.62
C PRO A 13 -8.29 -11.77 -3.28
N TYR A 14 -7.14 -11.13 -3.17
CA TYR A 14 -6.97 -9.73 -2.74
C TYR A 14 -6.68 -8.78 -3.91
N TRP A 15 -6.83 -9.23 -5.17
CA TRP A 15 -6.50 -8.45 -6.36
C TRP A 15 -7.25 -7.11 -6.42
N HIS A 16 -8.47 -7.03 -5.89
CA HIS A 16 -9.26 -5.80 -5.84
C HIS A 16 -8.55 -4.74 -4.97
N TRP A 17 -8.07 -5.14 -3.79
CA TRP A 17 -7.34 -4.26 -2.89
C TRP A 17 -5.98 -3.86 -3.48
N ALA A 18 -5.28 -4.81 -4.09
CA ALA A 18 -4.01 -4.58 -4.77
C ALA A 18 -4.13 -3.66 -6.00
N LEU A 19 -5.32 -3.58 -6.63
CA LEU A 19 -5.59 -2.66 -7.73
C LEU A 19 -6.07 -1.29 -7.24
N LEU A 20 -6.84 -1.25 -6.14
CA LEU A 20 -7.34 0.00 -5.58
C LEU A 20 -6.22 0.85 -4.97
N ALA A 21 -5.23 0.23 -4.34
CA ALA A 21 -4.11 0.96 -3.74
C ALA A 21 -3.39 1.88 -4.76
N PRO A 22 -2.87 1.39 -5.91
CA PRO A 22 -2.22 2.27 -6.88
C PRO A 22 -3.19 3.28 -7.54
N LEU A 23 -4.49 2.97 -7.63
CA LEU A 23 -5.47 3.91 -8.14
C LEU A 23 -5.62 5.12 -7.20
N PHE A 24 -5.68 4.89 -5.89
CA PHE A 24 -5.69 5.95 -4.89
C PHE A 24 -4.36 6.71 -4.85
N MET A 25 -3.23 6.05 -5.06
CA MET A 25 -1.92 6.68 -5.19
C MET A 25 -1.87 7.64 -6.39
N VAL A 26 -2.45 7.26 -7.53
CA VAL A 26 -2.52 8.17 -8.70
C VAL A 26 -3.33 9.43 -8.37
N VAL A 27 -4.42 9.30 -7.62
CA VAL A 27 -5.20 10.46 -7.17
C VAL A 27 -4.36 11.35 -6.26
N GLU A 28 -3.70 10.80 -5.26
CA GLU A 28 -2.81 11.53 -4.34
C GLU A 28 -1.73 12.29 -5.10
N VAL A 29 -0.94 11.61 -5.91
CA VAL A 29 0.15 12.24 -6.69
C VAL A 29 -0.38 13.30 -7.65
N SER A 30 -1.55 13.08 -8.26
CA SER A 30 -2.17 14.08 -9.14
C SER A 30 -2.55 15.36 -8.38
N MET A 31 -3.04 15.23 -7.15
CA MET A 31 -3.37 16.37 -6.29
C MET A 31 -2.11 17.09 -5.82
N ASP A 32 -1.06 16.36 -5.48
CA ASP A 32 0.22 16.94 -5.08
C ASP A 32 0.88 17.75 -6.21
N LEU A 33 0.80 17.26 -7.45
CA LEU A 33 1.31 17.98 -8.62
C LEU A 33 0.53 19.25 -8.95
N LEU A 34 -0.73 19.36 -8.52
CA LEU A 34 -1.52 20.59 -8.69
C LEU A 34 -1.13 21.70 -7.72
N GLN A 35 -0.56 21.38 -6.55
CA GLN A 35 -0.22 22.36 -5.52
C GLN A 35 0.77 23.43 -6.00
N PRO A 36 1.93 23.09 -6.63
CA PRO A 36 2.86 24.10 -7.14
C PRO A 36 2.24 25.02 -8.19
N TRP A 37 1.41 24.47 -9.09
CA TRP A 37 0.74 25.24 -10.13
C TRP A 37 -0.28 26.24 -9.57
N LEU A 38 -1.05 25.83 -8.56
CA LEU A 38 -1.97 26.73 -7.87
C LEU A 38 -1.23 27.81 -7.08
N MET A 39 -0.06 27.48 -6.50
CA MET A 39 0.78 28.43 -5.79
C MET A 39 1.35 29.49 -6.75
N GLU A 40 1.87 29.07 -7.90
CA GLU A 40 2.32 29.97 -8.98
C GLU A 40 1.22 30.98 -9.33
N ARG A 41 0.00 30.50 -9.54
CA ARG A 41 -1.15 31.36 -9.85
C ARG A 41 -1.48 32.37 -8.73
N ILE A 42 -1.33 31.98 -7.46
CA ILE A 42 -1.50 32.90 -6.33
C ILE A 42 -0.46 34.03 -6.39
N ILE A 43 0.80 33.68 -6.68
CA ILE A 43 1.92 34.64 -6.69
C ILE A 43 1.79 35.59 -7.90
N ASP A 44 1.65 35.03 -9.10
CA ASP A 44 1.75 35.78 -10.35
C ASP A 44 0.47 36.61 -10.63
N ASP A 45 -0.69 36.00 -10.44
CA ASP A 45 -1.97 36.65 -10.77
C ASP A 45 -2.62 37.30 -9.55
N GLY A 46 -2.38 36.77 -8.34
CA GLY A 46 -3.02 37.28 -7.13
C GLY A 46 -2.19 38.36 -6.43
N VAL A 47 -0.98 38.01 -5.98
CA VAL A 47 -0.14 38.94 -5.21
C VAL A 47 0.44 40.03 -6.10
N ALA A 48 0.92 39.71 -7.29
CA ALA A 48 1.52 40.70 -8.19
C ALA A 48 0.50 41.78 -8.68
N THR A 49 -0.78 41.42 -8.81
CA THR A 49 -1.84 42.33 -9.19
C THR A 49 -2.59 42.96 -8.02
N GLY A 50 -2.37 42.47 -6.78
CA GLY A 50 -3.09 42.89 -5.58
C GLY A 50 -4.53 42.40 -5.49
N ASP A 51 -4.89 41.34 -6.26
CA ASP A 51 -6.25 40.78 -6.26
C ASP A 51 -6.42 39.79 -5.10
N LEU A 52 -6.84 40.31 -3.94
CA LEU A 52 -7.12 39.51 -2.75
C LEU A 52 -8.21 38.44 -2.97
N ASN A 53 -9.18 38.69 -3.83
CA ASN A 53 -10.27 37.77 -4.06
C ASN A 53 -9.77 36.53 -4.82
N LEU A 54 -8.88 36.72 -5.79
CA LEU A 54 -8.20 35.62 -6.50
C LEU A 54 -7.35 34.80 -5.54
N VAL A 55 -6.57 35.45 -4.65
CA VAL A 55 -5.75 34.75 -3.63
C VAL A 55 -6.61 33.86 -2.73
N LEU A 56 -7.72 34.43 -2.19
CA LEU A 56 -8.60 33.69 -1.28
C LEU A 56 -9.30 32.52 -2.00
N ARG A 57 -9.77 32.73 -3.22
CA ARG A 57 -10.43 31.69 -4.01
C ARG A 57 -9.49 30.57 -4.39
N THR A 58 -8.29 30.89 -4.85
CA THR A 58 -7.29 29.88 -5.22
C THR A 58 -6.77 29.16 -3.97
N GLY A 59 -6.59 29.84 -2.85
CA GLY A 59 -6.24 29.25 -1.57
C GLY A 59 -7.31 28.25 -1.07
N ALA A 60 -8.60 28.60 -1.21
CA ALA A 60 -9.69 27.66 -0.89
C ALA A 60 -9.67 26.40 -1.80
N ILE A 61 -9.35 26.57 -3.08
CA ILE A 61 -9.17 25.43 -4.01
C ILE A 61 -7.98 24.58 -3.58
N MET A 62 -6.85 25.18 -3.18
CA MET A 62 -5.69 24.45 -2.68
C MET A 62 -6.02 23.57 -1.47
N ILE A 63 -6.82 24.11 -0.52
CA ILE A 63 -7.28 23.32 0.64
C ILE A 63 -8.14 22.14 0.16
N GLY A 64 -9.04 22.34 -0.79
CA GLY A 64 -9.85 21.27 -1.36
C GLY A 64 -9.00 20.17 -2.03
N VAL A 65 -8.03 20.58 -2.84
CA VAL A 65 -7.05 19.66 -3.48
C VAL A 65 -6.25 18.88 -2.44
N ALA A 66 -5.78 19.56 -1.38
CA ALA A 66 -5.04 18.89 -0.30
C ALA A 66 -5.89 17.86 0.45
N VAL A 67 -7.17 18.15 0.70
CA VAL A 67 -8.10 17.20 1.33
C VAL A 67 -8.33 15.98 0.44
N ILE A 68 -8.50 16.17 -0.87
CA ILE A 68 -8.64 15.06 -1.82
C ILE A 68 -7.37 14.22 -1.87
N GLY A 69 -6.19 14.86 -1.92
CA GLY A 69 -4.90 14.17 -1.86
C GLY A 69 -4.74 13.33 -0.58
N MET A 70 -5.10 13.91 0.57
CA MET A 70 -5.07 13.21 1.86
C MET A 70 -5.99 11.97 1.85
N ILE A 71 -7.19 12.06 1.29
CA ILE A 71 -8.10 10.90 1.14
C ILE A 71 -7.47 9.86 0.22
N GLY A 72 -6.79 10.30 -0.84
CA GLY A 72 -6.01 9.44 -1.74
C GLY A 72 -4.94 8.66 -0.99
N GLY A 73 -4.07 9.32 -0.23
CA GLY A 73 -2.97 8.70 0.53
C GLY A 73 -3.45 7.73 1.60
N VAL A 74 -4.44 8.15 2.39
CA VAL A 74 -5.05 7.26 3.40
C VAL A 74 -5.70 6.05 2.75
N GLY A 75 -6.43 6.23 1.64
CA GLY A 75 -7.04 5.15 0.88
C GLY A 75 -6.00 4.17 0.33
N CYS A 76 -4.94 4.69 -0.29
CA CYS A 76 -3.81 3.88 -0.79
C CYS A 76 -3.23 3.00 0.33
N THR A 77 -2.90 3.60 1.48
CA THR A 77 -2.33 2.90 2.63
C THR A 77 -3.26 1.80 3.15
N ILE A 78 -4.55 2.09 3.33
CA ILE A 78 -5.53 1.12 3.83
C ILE A 78 -5.63 -0.08 2.88
N PHE A 79 -5.77 0.14 1.59
CA PHE A 79 -5.91 -0.94 0.61
C PHE A 79 -4.63 -1.76 0.44
N ALA A 80 -3.45 -1.13 0.49
CA ALA A 80 -2.17 -1.81 0.48
C ALA A 80 -2.00 -2.71 1.71
N VAL A 81 -2.34 -2.21 2.90
CA VAL A 81 -2.28 -2.99 4.15
C VAL A 81 -3.28 -4.16 4.11
N LEU A 82 -4.51 -3.96 3.65
CA LEU A 82 -5.50 -5.03 3.55
C LEU A 82 -5.04 -6.14 2.61
N ALA A 83 -4.47 -5.79 1.45
CA ALA A 83 -3.92 -6.77 0.50
C ALA A 83 -2.73 -7.54 1.10
N SER A 84 -1.77 -6.84 1.70
CA SER A 84 -0.57 -7.41 2.30
C SER A 84 -0.89 -8.33 3.49
N GLN A 85 -1.71 -7.85 4.44
CA GLN A 85 -2.06 -8.61 5.64
C GLN A 85 -2.93 -9.84 5.31
N GLY A 86 -3.89 -9.69 4.40
CA GLY A 86 -4.72 -10.80 3.94
C GLY A 86 -3.88 -11.90 3.30
N MET A 87 -3.02 -11.55 2.35
CA MET A 87 -2.10 -12.50 1.73
C MET A 87 -1.17 -13.17 2.75
N GLY A 88 -0.62 -12.39 3.69
CA GLY A 88 0.27 -12.93 4.72
C GLY A 88 -0.43 -13.90 5.67
N ALA A 89 -1.68 -13.65 6.02
CA ALA A 89 -2.48 -14.57 6.84
C ALA A 89 -2.71 -15.91 6.11
N ASP A 90 -3.06 -15.86 4.82
CA ASP A 90 -3.26 -17.07 4.01
C ASP A 90 -1.97 -17.88 3.83
N VAL A 91 -0.84 -17.21 3.62
CA VAL A 91 0.48 -17.87 3.53
C VAL A 91 0.84 -18.54 4.86
N ARG A 92 0.65 -17.86 6.00
CA ARG A 92 0.90 -18.44 7.32
C ARG A 92 -0.01 -19.65 7.57
N HIS A 93 -1.28 -19.55 7.24
CA HIS A 93 -2.23 -20.65 7.38
C HIS A 93 -1.82 -21.85 6.54
N ALA A 94 -1.43 -21.64 5.28
CA ALA A 94 -0.99 -22.71 4.38
C ALA A 94 0.31 -23.38 4.87
N LEU A 95 1.27 -22.59 5.39
CA LEU A 95 2.51 -23.11 5.98
C LEU A 95 2.22 -23.92 7.23
N TYR A 96 1.39 -23.40 8.14
CA TYR A 96 1.00 -24.08 9.37
C TYR A 96 0.29 -25.41 9.08
N ALA A 97 -0.70 -25.40 8.18
CA ALA A 97 -1.37 -26.62 7.74
C ALA A 97 -0.39 -27.65 7.15
N LYS A 98 0.62 -27.18 6.39
CA LYS A 98 1.65 -28.07 5.85
C LYS A 98 2.53 -28.67 6.93
N ILE A 99 2.94 -27.89 7.94
CA ILE A 99 3.73 -28.38 9.08
C ILE A 99 2.97 -29.47 9.83
N GLN A 100 1.66 -29.29 10.07
CA GLN A 100 0.82 -30.29 10.75
C GLN A 100 0.71 -31.63 9.99
N THR A 101 0.93 -31.64 8.67
CA THR A 101 0.93 -32.87 7.87
C THR A 101 2.27 -33.63 7.92
N LEU A 102 3.30 -33.07 8.54
CA LEU A 102 4.60 -33.72 8.70
C LEU A 102 4.57 -34.71 9.86
N SER A 103 5.15 -35.88 9.67
CA SER A 103 5.31 -36.88 10.76
C SER A 103 6.37 -36.41 11.76
N PHE A 104 6.29 -36.89 13.02
CA PHE A 104 7.23 -36.56 14.08
C PHE A 104 8.71 -36.73 13.67
N PRO A 105 9.13 -37.85 13.01
CA PRO A 105 10.51 -37.98 12.55
C PRO A 105 10.97 -36.93 11.55
N ASN A 106 10.05 -36.41 10.72
CA ASN A 106 10.33 -35.34 9.79
C ASN A 106 10.37 -33.97 10.49
N LEU A 107 9.62 -33.81 11.57
CA LEU A 107 9.62 -32.60 12.39
C LEU A 107 10.91 -32.47 13.20
N ASP A 108 11.40 -33.60 13.76
CA ASP A 108 12.64 -33.65 14.51
C ASP A 108 13.88 -33.41 13.61
N ALA A 109 13.79 -33.76 12.32
CA ALA A 109 14.85 -33.50 11.34
C ALA A 109 14.84 -32.01 10.87
N LEU A 110 13.75 -31.29 11.08
CA LEU A 110 13.63 -29.86 10.79
C LEU A 110 13.84 -29.09 12.10
N ASP A 111 14.81 -28.18 12.12
CA ASP A 111 15.01 -27.29 13.26
C ASP A 111 13.73 -26.48 13.54
N THR A 112 13.16 -26.66 14.74
CA THR A 112 11.95 -25.93 15.17
C THR A 112 12.15 -24.42 15.11
N GLY A 113 13.34 -23.92 15.42
CA GLY A 113 13.69 -22.50 15.28
C GLY A 113 13.58 -22.02 13.83
N ALA A 114 14.08 -22.81 12.89
CA ALA A 114 13.98 -22.48 11.46
C ALA A 114 12.52 -22.46 10.96
N LEU A 115 11.65 -23.33 11.49
CA LEU A 115 10.22 -23.33 11.14
C LEU A 115 9.51 -22.09 11.68
N ILE A 116 9.82 -21.67 12.91
CA ILE A 116 9.26 -20.44 13.50
C ILE A 116 9.70 -19.23 12.69
N THR A 117 10.98 -19.11 12.37
CA THR A 117 11.52 -18.02 11.56
C THR A 117 10.81 -17.92 10.20
N ARG A 118 10.54 -19.05 9.53
CA ARG A 118 9.80 -19.06 8.27
C ARG A 118 8.35 -18.60 8.42
N LEU A 119 7.70 -18.95 9.52
CA LEU A 119 6.30 -18.55 9.78
C LEU A 119 6.17 -17.07 10.15
N THR A 120 7.20 -16.48 10.74
CA THR A 120 7.18 -15.08 11.20
C THR A 120 7.94 -14.18 10.25
N ASP A 121 9.23 -14.34 10.13
CA ASP A 121 10.13 -13.38 9.50
C ASP A 121 10.07 -13.46 7.96
N ASP A 122 10.14 -14.66 7.39
CA ASP A 122 10.09 -14.83 5.92
C ASP A 122 8.73 -14.37 5.37
N VAL A 123 7.63 -14.69 6.07
CA VAL A 123 6.29 -14.23 5.67
C VAL A 123 6.17 -12.71 5.86
N GLY A 124 6.76 -12.16 6.93
CA GLY A 124 6.84 -10.72 7.16
C GLY A 124 7.53 -9.98 6.01
N GLN A 125 8.70 -10.48 5.57
CA GLN A 125 9.43 -9.91 4.44
C GLN A 125 8.61 -9.94 3.13
N VAL A 126 7.87 -11.03 2.88
CA VAL A 126 6.99 -11.11 1.71
C VAL A 126 5.83 -10.12 1.81
N GLN A 127 5.28 -9.89 3.00
CA GLN A 127 4.25 -8.87 3.22
C GLN A 127 4.77 -7.46 2.98
N GLU A 128 5.99 -7.14 3.43
CA GLU A 128 6.63 -5.85 3.18
C GLU A 128 6.85 -5.61 1.68
N LEU A 129 7.30 -6.63 0.94
CA LEU A 129 7.44 -6.51 -0.52
C LEU A 129 6.11 -6.20 -1.22
N VAL A 130 5.00 -6.79 -0.76
CA VAL A 130 3.66 -6.50 -1.31
C VAL A 130 3.16 -5.12 -0.89
N LEU A 131 3.55 -4.63 0.28
CA LEU A 131 3.19 -3.30 0.77
C LEU A 131 3.93 -2.19 0.01
N MET A 132 5.15 -2.46 -0.45
CA MET A 132 6.02 -1.50 -1.16
C MET A 132 5.84 -1.51 -2.68
N ALA A 133 5.13 -2.50 -3.24
CA ALA A 133 4.93 -2.67 -4.68
C ALA A 133 3.72 -1.90 -5.20
#